data_20ffab355f7786cd93556dfff06c27d2
#
_entry.id   20ffab355f7786cd93556dfff06c27d2
#
_cell.length_a   1.000
_cell.length_b   1.000
_cell.length_c   1.000
_cell.angle_alpha   90.00
_cell.angle_beta   90.00
_cell.angle_gamma   90.00
#
_symmetry.space_group_name_H-M   'P 1'
#
loop_
_entity.id
_entity.type
_entity.pdbx_description
1 polymer ?
#
loop_
_entity_poly.entity_id
_entity_poly.type
_entity_poly.pdbx_seq_one_letter_code
_entity_poly.pdbx_strand_id
1 'polypeptide(L)' 'MNDKLVLKTNLKKVRTEKKLSQSALAEMVGVSRNTISSIETGQFNPTAKLALILCIALDKKFEELFYF' A
#
# COMPACT_ATOMS: atom_id res chain seq x y z
N MET A 1 -13.63 19.30 -3.49
CA MET A 1 -12.84 18.09 -3.80
C MET A 1 -13.52 17.32 -4.92
N ASN A 2 -12.77 16.75 -5.82
CA ASN A 2 -13.34 16.00 -6.96
C ASN A 2 -13.63 14.56 -6.54
N ASP A 3 -14.90 14.21 -6.44
CA ASP A 3 -15.34 12.88 -6.02
C ASP A 3 -15.04 11.78 -7.05
N LYS A 4 -14.65 12.19 -8.27
CA LYS A 4 -14.28 11.22 -9.31
C LYS A 4 -12.84 10.73 -9.19
N LEU A 5 -12.03 11.38 -8.36
CA LEU A 5 -10.65 10.94 -8.13
C LEU A 5 -10.67 9.81 -7.11
N VAL A 6 -10.37 8.61 -7.60
CA VAL A 6 -10.27 7.41 -6.77
C VAL A 6 -8.81 7.00 -6.71
N LEU A 7 -8.27 6.91 -5.51
CA LEU A 7 -6.88 6.49 -5.33
C LEU A 7 -6.74 5.02 -5.71
N LYS A 8 -5.84 4.75 -6.65
CA LYS A 8 -5.50 3.40 -7.10
C LYS A 8 -4.17 2.99 -6.53
N THR A 9 -3.92 1.70 -6.47
CA THR A 9 -2.68 1.21 -5.87
C THR A 9 -2.08 0.04 -6.65
N ASN A 10 -0.75 0.04 -6.71
CA ASN A 10 0.05 -1.07 -7.21
C ASN A 10 0.65 -1.90 -6.06
N LEU A 11 0.15 -1.73 -4.85
CA LEU A 11 0.75 -2.34 -3.66
C LEU A 11 0.86 -3.86 -3.80
N LYS A 12 -0.21 -4.52 -4.22
CA LYS A 12 -0.21 -5.98 -4.39
C LYS A 12 0.83 -6.40 -5.43
N LYS A 13 0.89 -5.70 -6.57
CA LYS A 13 1.84 -5.99 -7.63
C LYS A 13 3.27 -5.88 -7.13
N VAL A 14 3.61 -4.76 -6.49
CA VAL A 14 4.97 -4.53 -5.99
C VAL A 14 5.32 -5.52 -4.89
N ARG A 15 4.38 -5.77 -3.97
CA ARG A 15 4.59 -6.74 -2.90
C ARG A 15 4.90 -8.14 -3.45
N THR A 16 4.12 -8.59 -4.42
CA THR A 16 4.31 -9.92 -5.00
C THR A 16 5.59 -10.00 -5.83
N GLU A 17 5.98 -8.93 -6.51
CA GLU A 17 7.27 -8.87 -7.21
C GLU A 17 8.44 -9.04 -6.23
N LYS A 18 8.28 -8.56 -5.00
CA LYS A 18 9.30 -8.70 -3.96
C LYS A 18 9.14 -10.00 -3.16
N LYS A 19 8.22 -10.86 -3.57
CA LYS A 19 7.99 -12.18 -2.95
C LYS A 19 7.61 -12.09 -1.48
N LEU A 20 6.87 -11.04 -1.11
CA LEU A 20 6.38 -10.84 0.24
C LEU A 20 4.92 -11.25 0.35
N SER A 21 4.57 -11.94 1.44
CA SER A 21 3.17 -12.18 1.77
C SER A 21 2.55 -10.92 2.36
N GLN A 22 1.21 -10.86 2.41
CA GLN A 22 0.52 -9.77 3.09
C GLN A 22 0.94 -9.68 4.54
N SER A 23 1.06 -10.83 5.22
CA SER A 23 1.49 -10.88 6.61
C SER A 23 2.92 -10.38 6.80
N ALA A 24 3.82 -10.77 5.91
CA ALA A 24 5.21 -10.32 5.99
C ALA A 24 5.32 -8.81 5.82
N LEU A 25 4.62 -8.25 4.84
CA LEU A 25 4.63 -6.80 4.64
C LEU A 25 4.00 -6.07 5.83
N ALA A 26 2.87 -6.58 6.34
CA ALA A 26 2.20 -6.01 7.51
C ALA A 26 3.15 -5.94 8.71
N GLU A 27 3.89 -7.00 8.96
CA GLU A 27 4.86 -7.04 10.05
C GLU A 27 5.97 -6.01 9.85
N MET A 28 6.48 -5.87 8.62
CA MET A 28 7.53 -4.90 8.30
C MET A 28 7.11 -3.46 8.59
N VAL A 29 5.86 -3.13 8.35
CA VAL A 29 5.37 -1.74 8.48
C VAL A 29 4.54 -1.51 9.74
N GLY A 30 4.37 -2.53 10.58
CA GLY A 30 3.74 -2.38 11.90
C GLY A 30 2.23 -2.27 11.87
N VAL A 31 1.56 -2.93 10.93
CA VAL A 31 0.09 -2.96 10.86
C VAL A 31 -0.40 -4.41 10.77
N SER A 32 -1.72 -4.60 10.83
CA SER A 32 -2.30 -5.93 10.68
C SER A 32 -2.32 -6.36 9.21
N ARG A 33 -2.37 -7.67 8.99
CA ARG A 33 -2.55 -8.22 7.64
C ARG A 33 -3.82 -7.70 6.99
N ASN A 34 -4.91 -7.55 7.77
CA ASN A 34 -6.16 -7.03 7.25
C ASN A 34 -6.01 -5.60 6.73
N THR A 35 -5.18 -4.78 7.34
CA THR A 35 -4.91 -3.44 6.86
C THR A 35 -4.27 -3.48 5.48
N ILE A 36 -3.27 -4.34 5.28
CA ILE A 36 -2.63 -4.50 3.96
C ILE A 36 -3.67 -4.97 2.93
N SER A 37 -4.45 -6.00 3.27
CA SER A 37 -5.48 -6.51 2.37
C SER A 37 -6.49 -5.42 1.98
N SER A 38 -6.94 -4.62 2.94
CA SER A 38 -7.91 -3.55 2.69
C SER A 38 -7.33 -2.45 1.81
N ILE A 39 -6.05 -2.14 1.94
CA ILE A 39 -5.38 -1.17 1.06
C ILE A 39 -5.32 -1.73 -0.36
N GLU A 40 -4.92 -3.00 -0.51
CA GLU A 40 -4.78 -3.63 -1.82
C GLU A 40 -6.10 -3.72 -2.58
N THR A 41 -7.22 -3.87 -1.87
CA THR A 41 -8.54 -3.96 -2.49
C THR A 41 -9.23 -2.61 -2.66
N GLY A 42 -8.61 -1.53 -2.18
CA GLY A 42 -9.19 -0.19 -2.29
C GLY A 42 -10.23 0.14 -1.23
N GLN A 43 -10.44 -0.73 -0.24
CA GLN A 43 -11.41 -0.49 0.84
C GLN A 43 -10.91 0.53 1.86
N PHE A 44 -9.60 0.70 1.95
CA PHE A 44 -8.98 1.61 2.91
C PHE A 44 -7.84 2.36 2.24
N ASN A 45 -7.87 3.68 2.34
CA ASN A 45 -6.78 4.51 1.88
C ASN A 45 -5.81 4.71 3.05
N PRO A 46 -4.52 4.42 2.89
CA PRO A 46 -3.58 4.59 3.98
C PRO A 46 -3.43 6.07 4.36
N THR A 47 -3.10 6.32 5.62
CA THR A 47 -2.66 7.65 6.03
C THR A 47 -1.37 8.01 5.29
N ALA A 48 -1.04 9.29 5.25
CA ALA A 48 0.22 9.73 4.63
C ALA A 48 1.42 9.06 5.30
N LYS A 49 1.40 8.91 6.63
CA LYS A 49 2.47 8.24 7.36
C LYS A 49 2.65 6.80 6.91
N LEU A 50 1.55 6.04 6.86
CA LEU A 50 1.61 4.63 6.45
C LEU A 50 2.04 4.49 4.99
N ALA A 51 1.54 5.36 4.12
CA ALA A 51 1.93 5.35 2.71
C ALA A 51 3.44 5.56 2.55
N LEU A 52 4.03 6.49 3.29
CA LEU A 52 5.47 6.73 3.25
C LEU A 52 6.26 5.56 3.83
N ILE A 53 5.77 4.93 4.90
CA ILE A 53 6.41 3.74 5.46
C ILE A 53 6.40 2.60 4.45
N LEU A 54 5.30 2.41 3.73
CA LEU A 54 5.22 1.40 2.67
C LEU A 54 6.23 1.68 1.56
N CYS A 55 6.39 2.94 1.18
CA CYS A 55 7.39 3.33 0.18
C CYS A 55 8.80 2.95 0.63
N ILE A 56 9.13 3.22 1.89
CA ILE A 56 10.43 2.88 2.45
C ILE A 56 10.62 1.36 2.47
N ALA A 57 9.62 0.62 2.98
CA ALA A 57 9.70 -0.83 3.10
C ALA A 57 9.88 -1.52 1.76
N LEU A 58 9.26 -1.00 0.70
CA LEU A 58 9.28 -1.60 -0.62
C LEU A 58 10.29 -0.95 -1.55
N ASP A 59 11.02 0.05 -1.07
CA ASP A 59 12.01 0.81 -1.87
C ASP A 59 11.39 1.34 -3.17
N LYS A 60 10.26 2.02 -3.03
CA LYS A 60 9.51 2.60 -4.14
C LYS A 60 9.14 4.04 -3.83
N LYS A 61 8.97 4.83 -4.87
CA LYS A 61 8.44 6.19 -4.75
C LYS A 61 6.94 6.12 -4.54
N PHE A 62 6.38 7.17 -3.94
CA PHE A 62 4.94 7.23 -3.67
C PHE A 62 4.12 6.96 -4.93
N GLU A 63 4.45 7.62 -6.03
CA GLU A 63 3.72 7.50 -7.28
C GLU A 63 3.87 6.13 -7.95
N GLU A 64 4.83 5.34 -7.52
CA GLU A 64 4.96 3.95 -7.99
C GLU A 64 4.00 3.01 -7.28
N LEU A 65 3.52 3.41 -6.08
CA LEU A 65 2.60 2.60 -5.28
C LEU A 65 1.16 3.10 -5.36
N PHE A 66 0.97 4.42 -5.41
CA PHE A 66 -0.36 5.03 -5.38
C PHE A 66 -0.50 6.05 -6.50
N TYR A 67 -1.67 6.06 -7.14
CA TYR A 67 -1.90 6.95 -8.28
C TYR A 67 -3.40 7.16 -8.50
N PHE A 68 -3.71 8.06 -9.37
CA PHE A 68 -5.07 8.28 -9.87
C PHE A 68 -5.13 7.92 -11.35
#